data_c6884b342330cd25d5d3b7d5c50dfaf8
#
_entry.id   c6884b342330cd25d5d3b7d5c50dfaf8
#
_cell.length_a   1.000
_cell.length_b   1.000
_cell.length_c   1.000
_cell.angle_alpha   90.00
_cell.angle_beta   90.00
_cell.angle_gamma   90.00
#
_symmetry.space_group_name_H-M   'P 1'
#
loop_
_entity.id
_entity.type
_entity.pdbx_description
1 polymer ?
#
loop_
_entity_poly.entity_id
_entity_poly.type
_entity_poly.pdbx_seq_one_letter_code
_entity_poly.pdbx_strand_id
1 'polypeptide(L)'
;MMDMHSRNQYLKTLRNDYWQAKKKEKSKILDEAEKRTGLHRKILIKKLKPTANLEPRTEKKHRSQLYDGPVISALVEIWRIFDYPCDQRLAPLLSDQDGVSQVDILRYFDELEISDQVAAKLKKISSATIDCKLQHQKEVEQIKRN
;
A
#
# COMPACT_ATOMS: atom_id res chain seq x y z
N MET A 1 -5.69 17.23 24.66
CA MET A 1 -5.70 15.76 24.48
C MET A 1 -4.26 15.29 24.28
N MET A 2 -3.88 14.23 24.94
CA MET A 2 -2.51 13.70 24.88
C MET A 2 -2.25 13.04 23.52
N ASP A 3 -1.13 13.36 22.85
CA ASP A 3 -0.77 12.70 21.60
C ASP A 3 -0.42 11.20 21.79
N MET A 4 -0.27 10.46 20.71
CA MET A 4 -0.07 9.01 20.79
C MET A 4 1.30 8.64 21.41
N HIS A 5 2.33 9.42 21.16
CA HIS A 5 3.67 9.20 21.71
C HIS A 5 3.70 9.43 23.22
N SER A 6 3.24 10.59 23.66
CA SER A 6 3.13 10.95 25.07
C SER A 6 2.24 9.99 25.86
N ARG A 7 1.14 9.54 25.25
CA ARG A 7 0.24 8.55 25.82
C ARG A 7 0.93 7.20 26.03
N ASN A 8 1.66 6.71 25.06
CA ASN A 8 2.39 5.46 25.17
C ASN A 8 3.50 5.54 26.22
N GLN A 9 4.18 6.67 26.30
CA GLN A 9 5.20 6.94 27.32
C GLN A 9 4.61 6.94 28.73
N TYR A 10 3.49 7.63 28.92
CA TYR A 10 2.74 7.62 30.17
C TYR A 10 2.30 6.20 30.58
N LEU A 11 1.79 5.41 29.65
CA LEU A 11 1.38 4.01 29.92
C LEU A 11 2.56 3.10 30.24
N LYS A 12 3.75 3.35 29.70
CA LYS A 12 4.97 2.62 30.06
C LYS A 12 5.36 2.85 31.52
N THR A 13 5.32 4.10 31.99
CA THR A 13 5.62 4.42 33.38
C THR A 13 4.56 3.84 34.32
N LEU A 14 3.30 3.93 33.96
CA LEU A 14 2.16 3.44 34.76
C LEU A 14 2.11 1.92 34.85
N ARG A 15 2.69 1.20 33.91
CA ARG A 15 2.65 -0.26 33.83
C ARG A 15 3.19 -0.94 35.09
N ASN A 16 4.33 -0.50 35.58
CA ASN A 16 4.96 -1.06 36.78
C ASN A 16 4.09 -0.85 38.02
N ASP A 17 3.58 0.34 38.21
CA ASP A 17 2.72 0.69 39.34
C ASP A 17 1.42 -0.10 39.30
N TYR A 18 0.83 -0.26 38.12
CA TYR A 18 -0.39 -1.03 37.93
C TYR A 18 -0.22 -2.51 38.29
N TRP A 19 0.91 -3.13 37.96
CA TRP A 19 1.14 -4.55 38.25
C TRP A 19 1.43 -4.81 39.73
N GLN A 20 2.07 -3.88 40.41
CA GLN A 20 2.36 -3.98 41.86
C GLN A 20 1.15 -3.61 42.74
N ALA A 21 0.19 -2.86 42.19
CA ALA A 21 -0.94 -2.35 42.93
C ALA A 21 -1.97 -3.45 43.32
N LYS A 22 -2.64 -3.25 44.45
CA LYS A 22 -3.79 -4.10 44.89
C LYS A 22 -5.05 -3.78 44.07
N LYS A 23 -6.04 -4.64 44.11
CA LYS A 23 -7.28 -4.54 43.30
C LYS A 23 -7.96 -3.18 43.40
N LYS A 24 -8.07 -2.58 44.58
CA LYS A 24 -8.67 -1.24 44.76
C LYS A 24 -7.82 -0.11 44.12
N GLU A 25 -6.51 -0.23 44.23
CA GLU A 25 -5.56 0.72 43.67
C GLU A 25 -5.52 0.61 42.15
N LYS A 26 -5.55 -0.58 41.59
CA LYS A 26 -5.67 -0.81 40.14
C LYS A 26 -6.89 -0.11 39.56
N SER A 27 -8.03 -0.12 40.27
CA SER A 27 -9.20 0.62 39.81
C SER A 27 -8.98 2.10 39.76
N LYS A 28 -8.36 2.70 40.80
CA LYS A 28 -8.04 4.14 40.83
C LYS A 28 -7.05 4.53 39.71
N ILE A 29 -6.02 3.71 39.51
CA ILE A 29 -5.03 3.93 38.44
C ILE A 29 -5.71 3.94 37.06
N LEU A 30 -6.63 3.00 36.80
CA LEU A 30 -7.37 2.96 35.54
C LEU A 30 -8.31 4.15 35.37
N ASP A 31 -8.99 4.59 36.41
CA ASP A 31 -9.89 5.74 36.36
C ASP A 31 -9.12 7.05 36.08
N GLU A 32 -7.94 7.21 36.68
CA GLU A 32 -7.04 8.35 36.41
C GLU A 32 -6.45 8.29 34.99
N ALA A 33 -6.01 7.11 34.55
CA ALA A 33 -5.49 6.90 33.21
C ALA A 33 -6.55 7.15 32.12
N GLU A 34 -7.81 6.78 32.37
CA GLU A 34 -8.93 7.06 31.47
C GLU A 34 -9.16 8.55 31.32
N LYS A 35 -9.13 9.31 32.43
CA LYS A 35 -9.26 10.78 32.42
C LYS A 35 -8.11 11.46 31.66
N ARG A 36 -6.87 11.00 31.86
CA ARG A 36 -5.68 11.63 31.24
C ARG A 36 -5.50 11.27 29.79
N THR A 37 -5.78 10.02 29.40
CA THR A 37 -5.51 9.53 28.03
C THR A 37 -6.72 9.56 27.11
N GLY A 38 -7.93 9.66 27.66
CA GLY A 38 -9.19 9.53 26.92
C GLY A 38 -9.45 8.13 26.37
N LEU A 39 -8.68 7.13 26.81
CA LEU A 39 -8.86 5.74 26.37
C LEU A 39 -9.80 4.98 27.29
N HIS A 40 -10.70 4.21 26.70
CA HIS A 40 -11.62 3.36 27.46
C HIS A 40 -10.87 2.31 28.29
N ARG A 41 -11.39 2.02 29.49
CA ARG A 41 -10.81 1.11 30.49
C ARG A 41 -10.35 -0.24 29.95
N LYS A 42 -11.12 -0.87 29.05
CA LYS A 42 -10.74 -2.15 28.41
C LYS A 42 -9.46 -2.02 27.57
N ILE A 43 -9.28 -0.89 26.89
CA ILE A 43 -8.09 -0.63 26.09
C ILE A 43 -6.89 -0.41 26.99
N LEU A 44 -7.05 0.33 28.08
CA LEU A 44 -5.99 0.56 29.08
C LEU A 44 -5.50 -0.76 29.68
N ILE A 45 -6.39 -1.67 30.06
CA ILE A 45 -6.04 -2.98 30.58
C ILE A 45 -5.21 -3.78 29.56
N LYS A 46 -5.59 -3.75 28.28
CA LYS A 46 -4.83 -4.42 27.21
C LYS A 46 -3.44 -3.80 27.04
N LYS A 47 -3.33 -2.48 27.08
CA LYS A 47 -2.06 -1.76 26.90
C LYS A 47 -1.12 -1.87 28.10
N LEU A 48 -1.64 -2.03 29.30
CA LEU A 48 -0.87 -2.22 30.52
C LEU A 48 -0.34 -3.65 30.70
N LYS A 49 -0.75 -4.62 29.88
CA LYS A 49 -0.19 -5.96 29.91
C LYS A 49 1.31 -5.95 29.62
N PRO A 50 2.13 -6.79 30.29
CA PRO A 50 3.57 -6.87 30.05
C PRO A 50 3.91 -7.18 28.59
N THR A 51 3.07 -7.97 27.93
CA THR A 51 3.22 -8.37 26.52
C THR A 51 2.79 -7.30 25.52
N ALA A 52 2.14 -6.22 25.96
CA ALA A 52 1.65 -5.18 25.08
C ALA A 52 2.81 -4.32 24.58
N ASN A 53 2.93 -4.20 23.25
CA ASN A 53 3.90 -3.32 22.63
C ASN A 53 3.39 -1.88 22.63
N LEU A 54 4.06 -1.01 23.38
CA LEU A 54 3.79 0.44 23.45
C LEU A 54 4.80 1.26 22.62
N GLU A 55 5.70 0.59 21.87
CA GLU A 55 6.58 1.29 20.95
C GLU A 55 5.78 1.95 19.82
N PRO A 56 6.24 3.12 19.34
CA PRO A 56 5.65 3.70 18.14
C PRO A 56 5.74 2.64 17.03
N ARG A 57 4.64 2.45 16.33
CA ARG A 57 4.61 1.52 15.20
C ARG A 57 5.67 1.96 14.21
N THR A 58 6.73 1.19 14.10
CA THR A 58 7.73 1.38 13.05
C THR A 58 7.00 1.54 11.72
N GLU A 59 7.45 2.45 10.91
CA GLU A 59 6.85 2.79 9.62
C GLU A 59 6.34 1.53 8.92
N LYS A 60 5.11 1.59 8.46
CA LYS A 60 4.54 0.48 7.67
C LYS A 60 5.50 0.25 6.51
N LYS A 61 6.09 -0.94 6.43
CA LYS A 61 6.87 -1.34 5.25
C LYS A 61 6.01 -1.05 4.04
N HIS A 62 6.42 -0.07 3.25
CA HIS A 62 5.74 0.25 2.01
C HIS A 62 5.79 -1.01 1.13
N ARG A 63 4.65 -1.47 0.64
CA ARG A 63 4.65 -2.57 -0.33
C ARG A 63 5.47 -2.12 -1.53
N SER A 64 6.44 -2.95 -1.95
CA SER A 64 7.15 -2.70 -3.20
C SER A 64 6.14 -2.62 -4.34
N GLN A 65 6.27 -1.62 -5.19
CA GLN A 65 5.45 -1.49 -6.38
C GLN A 65 5.75 -2.67 -7.32
N LEU A 66 4.76 -3.49 -7.60
CA LEU A 66 4.88 -4.57 -8.57
C LEU A 66 5.06 -4.01 -10.00
N TYR A 67 4.31 -2.98 -10.32
CA TYR A 67 4.35 -2.27 -11.60
C TYR A 67 5.06 -0.93 -11.40
N ASP A 68 6.36 -0.95 -11.61
CA ASP A 68 7.29 0.17 -11.44
C ASP A 68 7.44 1.02 -12.72
N GLY A 69 8.33 2.01 -12.68
CA GLY A 69 8.55 2.94 -13.79
C GLY A 69 8.82 2.26 -15.14
N PRO A 70 9.72 1.29 -15.26
CA PRO A 70 9.97 0.55 -16.50
C PRO A 70 8.73 -0.14 -17.08
N VAL A 71 7.90 -0.74 -16.23
CA VAL A 71 6.64 -1.38 -16.65
C VAL A 71 5.65 -0.34 -17.17
N ILE A 72 5.51 0.79 -16.48
CA ILE A 72 4.61 1.87 -16.90
C ILE A 72 5.06 2.48 -18.22
N SER A 73 6.36 2.73 -18.39
CA SER A 73 6.91 3.25 -19.66
C SER A 73 6.65 2.32 -20.83
N ALA A 74 6.88 1.02 -20.66
CA ALA A 74 6.57 0.00 -21.67
C ALA A 74 5.08 -0.06 -21.98
N LEU A 75 4.22 0.03 -20.96
CA LEU A 75 2.77 0.04 -21.13
C LEU A 75 2.28 1.24 -21.93
N VAL A 76 2.84 2.43 -21.69
CA VAL A 76 2.54 3.65 -22.44
C VAL A 76 2.96 3.50 -23.89
N GLU A 77 4.12 2.94 -24.16
CA GLU A 77 4.63 2.70 -25.51
C GLU A 77 3.74 1.73 -26.29
N ILE A 78 3.38 0.61 -25.70
CA ILE A 78 2.43 -0.36 -26.28
C ILE A 78 1.07 0.30 -26.54
N TRP A 79 0.57 1.08 -25.59
CA TRP A 79 -0.68 1.81 -25.72
C TRP A 79 -0.69 2.78 -26.91
N ARG A 80 0.44 3.42 -27.19
CA ARG A 80 0.61 4.28 -28.40
C ARG A 80 0.70 3.46 -29.68
N ILE A 81 1.44 2.35 -29.68
CA ILE A 81 1.59 1.47 -30.86
C ILE A 81 0.21 0.96 -31.33
N PHE A 82 -0.68 0.60 -30.39
CA PHE A 82 -2.02 0.13 -30.72
C PHE A 82 -3.07 1.23 -30.89
N ASP A 83 -2.65 2.47 -31.08
CA ASP A 83 -3.53 3.62 -31.28
C ASP A 83 -4.53 3.86 -30.13
N TYR A 84 -4.00 3.86 -28.91
CA TYR A 84 -4.72 4.27 -27.71
C TYR A 84 -5.99 3.43 -27.37
N PRO A 85 -5.93 2.11 -27.38
CA PRO A 85 -7.07 1.29 -27.05
C PRO A 85 -7.51 1.47 -25.59
N CYS A 86 -8.77 1.18 -25.29
CA CYS A 86 -9.21 1.15 -23.90
C CYS A 86 -8.55 -0.03 -23.13
N ASP A 87 -8.48 0.12 -21.82
CA ASP A 87 -7.87 -0.86 -20.91
C ASP A 87 -8.42 -2.28 -21.07
N GLN A 88 -9.74 -2.41 -21.28
CA GLN A 88 -10.41 -3.70 -21.50
C GLN A 88 -10.00 -4.38 -22.82
N ARG A 89 -9.63 -3.62 -23.83
CA ARG A 89 -9.10 -4.16 -25.09
C ARG A 89 -7.61 -4.44 -25.02
N LEU A 90 -6.87 -3.60 -24.25
CA LEU A 90 -5.43 -3.73 -24.14
C LEU A 90 -5.03 -4.95 -23.28
N ALA A 91 -5.74 -5.24 -22.21
CA ALA A 91 -5.40 -6.35 -21.32
C ALA A 91 -5.34 -7.72 -22.02
N PRO A 92 -6.32 -8.12 -22.85
CA PRO A 92 -6.22 -9.37 -23.62
C PRO A 92 -5.04 -9.39 -24.61
N LEU A 93 -4.69 -8.27 -25.23
CA LEU A 93 -3.56 -8.17 -26.15
C LEU A 93 -2.21 -8.41 -25.45
N LEU A 94 -2.10 -7.99 -24.18
CA LEU A 94 -0.89 -8.20 -23.39
C LEU A 94 -0.80 -9.62 -22.81
N SER A 95 -1.94 -10.25 -22.57
CA SER A 95 -2.02 -11.60 -21.98
C SER A 95 -1.51 -12.67 -22.96
N ASP A 96 -0.95 -13.73 -22.41
CA ASP A 96 -0.55 -14.92 -23.16
C ASP A 96 -1.57 -16.07 -23.05
N GLN A 97 -2.79 -15.80 -22.59
CA GLN A 97 -3.84 -16.81 -22.39
C GLN A 97 -4.23 -17.53 -23.68
N ASP A 98 -4.18 -16.83 -24.80
CA ASP A 98 -4.50 -17.39 -26.12
C ASP A 98 -3.24 -17.93 -26.88
N GLY A 99 -2.12 -18.06 -26.17
CA GLY A 99 -0.90 -18.71 -26.65
C GLY A 99 0.19 -17.76 -27.16
N VAL A 100 -0.13 -16.57 -27.65
CA VAL A 100 0.86 -15.58 -28.12
C VAL A 100 0.48 -14.18 -27.62
N SER A 101 1.33 -13.60 -26.80
CA SER A 101 1.18 -12.21 -26.36
C SER A 101 1.69 -11.23 -27.40
N GLN A 102 0.98 -10.11 -27.60
CA GLN A 102 1.49 -8.99 -28.43
C GLN A 102 2.80 -8.41 -27.89
N VAL A 103 3.06 -8.54 -26.59
CA VAL A 103 4.35 -8.17 -26.00
C VAL A 103 5.50 -8.95 -26.61
N ASP A 104 5.35 -10.24 -26.77
CA ASP A 104 6.38 -11.10 -27.38
C ASP A 104 6.56 -10.81 -28.87
N ILE A 105 5.48 -10.52 -29.57
CA ILE A 105 5.52 -10.13 -31.00
C ILE A 105 6.29 -8.82 -31.17
N LEU A 106 5.96 -7.78 -30.37
CA LEU A 106 6.65 -6.49 -30.44
C LEU A 106 8.13 -6.59 -30.10
N ARG A 107 8.49 -7.45 -29.16
CA ARG A 107 9.90 -7.74 -28.82
C ARG A 107 10.63 -8.46 -29.95
N TYR A 108 9.95 -9.40 -30.59
CA TYR A 108 10.52 -10.15 -31.72
C TYR A 108 10.86 -9.26 -32.91
N PHE A 109 10.06 -8.24 -33.19
CA PHE A 109 10.29 -7.27 -34.24
C PHE A 109 11.10 -6.05 -33.81
N ASP A 110 11.74 -6.08 -32.64
CA ASP A 110 12.52 -4.97 -32.08
C ASP A 110 11.76 -3.64 -31.95
N GLU A 111 10.43 -3.69 -31.88
CA GLU A 111 9.60 -2.51 -31.68
C GLU A 111 9.42 -2.14 -30.20
N LEU A 112 9.81 -3.06 -29.31
CA LEU A 112 9.72 -2.87 -27.87
C LEU A 112 10.95 -3.44 -27.17
N GLU A 113 11.80 -2.55 -26.65
CA GLU A 113 12.99 -2.92 -25.88
C GLU A 113 12.68 -2.98 -24.38
N ILE A 114 12.37 -4.18 -23.88
CA ILE A 114 12.09 -4.41 -22.47
C ILE A 114 12.76 -5.69 -21.96
N SER A 115 13.04 -5.74 -20.65
CA SER A 115 13.57 -6.93 -20.01
C SER A 115 12.52 -8.04 -19.90
N ASP A 116 12.97 -9.29 -19.72
CA ASP A 116 12.07 -10.42 -19.53
C ASP A 116 11.17 -10.27 -18.30
N GLN A 117 11.68 -9.63 -17.26
CA GLN A 117 10.90 -9.34 -16.04
C GLN A 117 9.75 -8.35 -16.30
N VAL A 118 10.00 -7.31 -17.07
CA VAL A 118 8.98 -6.33 -17.48
C VAL A 118 7.94 -6.99 -18.37
N ALA A 119 8.36 -7.79 -19.35
CA ALA A 119 7.46 -8.55 -20.21
C ALA A 119 6.56 -9.49 -19.39
N ALA A 120 7.11 -10.24 -18.45
CA ALA A 120 6.34 -11.13 -17.58
C ALA A 120 5.30 -10.38 -16.73
N LYS A 121 5.63 -9.19 -16.23
CA LYS A 121 4.70 -8.35 -15.49
C LYS A 121 3.57 -7.81 -16.37
N LEU A 122 3.88 -7.37 -17.60
CA LEU A 122 2.89 -6.88 -18.56
C LEU A 122 1.88 -7.96 -18.98
N LYS A 123 2.31 -9.19 -19.13
CA LYS A 123 1.43 -10.33 -19.47
C LYS A 123 0.40 -10.65 -18.36
N LYS A 124 0.66 -10.26 -17.13
CA LYS A 124 -0.19 -10.53 -15.96
C LYS A 124 -1.00 -9.33 -15.50
N ILE A 125 -0.88 -8.19 -16.17
CA ILE A 125 -1.55 -6.96 -15.76
C ILE A 125 -3.05 -7.04 -16.03
N SER A 126 -3.86 -6.58 -15.07
CA SER A 126 -5.32 -6.50 -15.24
C SER A 126 -5.74 -5.18 -15.89
N SER A 127 -6.92 -5.18 -16.55
CA SER A 127 -7.49 -3.96 -17.16
C SER A 127 -7.63 -2.81 -16.16
N ALA A 128 -8.08 -3.09 -14.94
CA ALA A 128 -8.19 -2.07 -13.89
C ALA A 128 -6.83 -1.46 -13.50
N THR A 129 -5.77 -2.27 -13.47
CA THR A 129 -4.41 -1.78 -13.21
C THR A 129 -3.89 -0.95 -14.39
N ILE A 130 -4.16 -1.36 -15.62
CA ILE A 130 -3.83 -0.60 -16.84
C ILE A 130 -4.47 0.79 -16.78
N ASP A 131 -5.76 0.86 -16.50
CA ASP A 131 -6.48 2.14 -16.41
C ASP A 131 -5.87 3.04 -15.35
N CYS A 132 -5.63 2.53 -14.15
CA CYS A 132 -5.01 3.26 -13.06
C CYS A 132 -3.62 3.80 -13.43
N LYS A 133 -2.78 3.00 -14.09
CA LYS A 133 -1.41 3.38 -14.47
C LYS A 133 -1.36 4.33 -15.67
N LEU A 134 -2.30 4.25 -16.58
CA LEU A 134 -2.40 5.13 -17.75
C LEU A 134 -3.19 6.41 -17.49
N GLN A 135 -3.86 6.57 -16.37
CA GLN A 135 -4.74 7.72 -16.10
C GLN A 135 -4.03 9.06 -16.30
N HIS A 136 -2.85 9.23 -15.72
CA HIS A 136 -2.06 10.46 -15.90
C HIS A 136 -1.69 10.70 -17.36
N GLN A 137 -1.29 9.66 -18.08
CA GLN A 137 -0.91 9.76 -19.49
C GLN A 137 -2.13 10.07 -20.37
N LYS A 138 -3.29 9.52 -20.06
CA LYS A 138 -4.55 9.86 -20.74
C LYS A 138 -4.90 11.35 -20.59
N GLU A 139 -4.72 11.91 -19.39
CA GLU A 139 -4.94 13.34 -19.13
C GLU A 139 -3.98 14.22 -19.94
N VAL A 140 -2.69 13.86 -19.98
CA VAL A 140 -1.68 14.59 -20.79
C VAL A 140 -2.01 14.55 -22.29
N GLU A 141 -2.42 13.41 -22.82
CA GLU A 141 -2.80 13.28 -24.24
C GLU A 141 -4.09 14.02 -24.57
N GLN A 142 -5.04 14.11 -23.66
CA GLN A 142 -6.25 14.94 -23.85
C GLN A 142 -5.91 16.43 -23.93
N ILE A 143 -4.98 16.92 -23.11
CA ILE A 143 -4.51 18.31 -23.15
C ILE A 143 -3.84 18.64 -24.50
N LYS A 144 -3.08 17.69 -25.06
CA LYS A 144 -2.43 17.89 -26.36
C LYS A 144 -3.38 17.93 -27.56
N ARG A 145 -4.57 17.31 -27.42
CA ARG A 145 -5.60 17.27 -28.47
C ARG A 145 -6.54 18.48 -28.48
N ASN A 146 -6.56 19.27 -27.40
CA ASN A 146 -7.29 20.52 -27.26
C ASN A 146 -6.41 21.72 -27.60
#